data_eb58450ff69e3ec6478c47076c557586
#
_entry.id   eb58450ff69e3ec6478c47076c557586
#
_cell.length_a   1.000
_cell.length_b   1.000
_cell.length_c   1.000
_cell.angle_alpha   90.00
_cell.angle_beta   90.00
_cell.angle_gamma   90.00
#
_symmetry.space_group_name_H-M   'P 1'
#
loop_
_entity.id
_entity.type
_entity.pdbx_description
1 polymer ?
#
loop_
_entity_poly.entity_id
_entity_poly.type
_entity_poly.pdbx_seq_one_letter_code
_entity_poly.pdbx_strand_id
1 'polypeptide(L)' 'MTKEERYYALEAAGIDNWSGYDVAIEMAEEDGHDWSQLSPENKIDYLYCAGVDNWHFYDEAF' A
#
# COMPACT_ATOMS: atom_id res chain seq x y z
N MET A 1 -2.84 -11.88 10.94
CA MET A 1 -3.14 -11.44 9.56
C MET A 1 -1.84 -11.39 8.77
N THR A 2 -1.81 -12.00 7.58
CA THR A 2 -0.63 -11.96 6.72
C THR A 2 -0.50 -10.62 6.02
N LYS A 3 0.66 -10.35 5.42
CA LYS A 3 0.87 -9.13 4.64
C LYS A 3 -0.11 -9.05 3.47
N GLU A 4 -0.35 -10.18 2.81
CA GLU A 4 -1.29 -10.24 1.69
C GLU A 4 -2.71 -9.89 2.13
N GLU A 5 -3.14 -10.46 3.26
CA GLU A 5 -4.46 -10.16 3.82
C GLU A 5 -4.58 -8.68 4.19
N ARG A 6 -3.52 -8.10 4.75
CA ARG A 6 -3.51 -6.67 5.09
C ARG A 6 -3.64 -5.80 3.85
N TYR A 7 -2.96 -6.20 2.77
CA TYR A 7 -3.05 -5.45 1.53
C TYR A 7 -4.48 -5.43 1.00
N TYR A 8 -5.14 -6.58 0.98
CA TYR A 8 -6.52 -6.66 0.51
C TYR A 8 -7.49 -5.91 1.43
N ALA A 9 -7.24 -5.92 2.73
CA ALA A 9 -8.05 -5.15 3.67
C ALA A 9 -7.91 -3.65 3.41
N LEU A 10 -6.69 -3.18 3.11
CA LEU A 10 -6.47 -1.78 2.76
C LEU A 10 -7.16 -1.41 1.46
N GLU A 11 -7.11 -2.29 0.46
CA GLU A 11 -7.83 -2.05 -0.79
C GLU A 11 -9.33 -1.94 -0.58
N ALA A 12 -9.89 -2.80 0.26
CA ALA A 12 -11.32 -2.76 0.58
C ALA A 12 -11.69 -1.46 1.30
N ALA A 13 -10.76 -0.88 2.05
CA ALA A 13 -10.99 0.38 2.74
C ALA A 13 -10.77 1.61 1.82
N GLY A 14 -10.31 1.39 0.59
CA GLY A 14 -10.12 2.47 -0.37
C GLY A 14 -8.74 3.08 -0.38
N ILE A 15 -7.69 2.29 -0.17
CA ILE A 15 -6.32 2.78 -0.10
C ILE A 15 -5.91 3.55 -1.36
N ASP A 16 -6.48 3.21 -2.50
CA ASP A 16 -6.17 3.87 -3.77
C ASP A 16 -6.64 5.34 -3.81
N ASN A 17 -7.48 5.75 -2.86
CA ASN A 17 -7.91 7.14 -2.72
C ASN A 17 -6.99 7.95 -1.80
N TRP A 18 -6.04 7.30 -1.16
CA TRP A 18 -5.09 7.96 -0.27
C TRP A 18 -3.98 8.62 -1.08
N SER A 19 -3.64 9.87 -0.74
CA SER A 19 -2.60 10.60 -1.47
C SER A 19 -1.23 9.93 -1.39
N GLY A 20 -0.95 9.25 -0.29
CA GLY A 20 0.31 8.52 -0.13
C GLY A 20 0.41 7.27 -0.99
N TYR A 21 -0.70 6.83 -1.58
CA TYR A 21 -0.69 5.70 -2.50
C TYR A 21 0.22 5.98 -3.70
N ASP A 22 0.12 7.18 -4.27
CA ASP A 22 0.98 7.59 -5.38
C ASP A 22 2.45 7.66 -4.97
N VAL A 23 2.72 8.05 -3.72
CA VAL A 23 4.08 8.08 -3.18
C VAL A 23 4.65 6.67 -3.14
N ALA A 24 3.86 5.69 -2.70
CA ALA A 24 4.29 4.29 -2.66
C ALA A 24 4.62 3.79 -4.06
N ILE A 25 3.79 4.13 -5.04
CA ILE A 25 4.02 3.75 -6.44
C ILE A 25 5.32 4.36 -6.96
N GLU A 26 5.57 5.64 -6.67
CA GLU A 26 6.79 6.31 -7.07
C GLU A 26 8.04 5.67 -6.47
N MET A 27 7.96 5.27 -5.20
CA MET A 27 9.07 4.58 -4.55
C MET A 27 9.39 3.27 -5.26
N ALA A 28 8.37 2.51 -5.62
CA ALA A 28 8.56 1.25 -6.33
C ALA A 28 9.18 1.47 -7.71
N GLU A 29 8.73 2.49 -8.41
CA GLU A 29 9.26 2.82 -9.73
C GLU A 29 10.73 3.26 -9.65
N GLU A 30 11.09 4.02 -8.62
CA GLU A 30 12.49 4.43 -8.40
C GLU A 30 13.39 3.21 -8.16
N ASP A 31 12.84 2.16 -7.56
CA ASP A 31 13.56 0.91 -7.36
C ASP A 31 13.59 0.04 -8.61
N GLY A 32 12.96 0.50 -9.70
CA GLY A 32 12.94 -0.23 -10.96
C GLY A 32 11.83 -1.27 -11.05
N HIS A 33 10.83 -1.18 -10.19
CA HIS A 33 9.68 -2.10 -10.20
C HIS A 33 8.47 -1.44 -10.84
N ASP A 34 7.69 -2.24 -11.56
CA ASP A 34 6.38 -1.83 -12.06
C ASP A 34 5.37 -2.22 -10.98
N TRP A 35 4.65 -1.23 -10.46
CA TRP A 35 3.67 -1.46 -9.39
C TRP A 35 2.70 -2.59 -9.73
N SER A 36 2.23 -2.64 -10.97
CA SER A 36 1.26 -3.66 -11.40
C SER A 36 1.82 -5.07 -11.38
N GLN A 37 3.15 -5.22 -11.39
CA GLN A 37 3.82 -6.52 -11.39
C GLN A 37 4.24 -6.96 -9.98
N LEU A 38 4.13 -6.08 -9.00
CA LEU A 38 4.49 -6.40 -7.63
C LEU A 38 3.44 -7.29 -6.97
N SER A 39 3.91 -8.22 -6.12
CA SER A 39 2.99 -9.02 -5.31
C SER A 39 2.34 -8.15 -4.23
N PRO A 40 1.18 -8.56 -3.69
CA PRO A 40 0.57 -7.82 -2.58
C PRO A 40 1.51 -7.62 -1.41
N GLU A 41 2.35 -8.61 -1.10
CA GLU A 41 3.31 -8.53 -0.01
C GLU A 41 4.34 -7.42 -0.23
N ASN A 42 4.81 -7.28 -1.47
CA ASN A 42 5.76 -6.23 -1.80
C ASN A 42 5.09 -4.86 -1.86
N LYS A 43 3.88 -4.81 -2.38
CA LYS A 43 3.12 -3.56 -2.42
C LYS A 43 2.90 -2.99 -1.02
N ILE A 44 2.56 -3.84 -0.05
CA ILE A 44 2.30 -3.37 1.30
C ILE A 44 3.57 -2.80 1.96
N ASP A 45 4.73 -3.36 1.64
CA ASP A 45 5.99 -2.83 2.16
C ASP A 45 6.21 -1.38 1.71
N TYR A 46 5.92 -1.09 0.44
CA TYR A 46 6.01 0.28 -0.06
C TYR A 46 4.95 1.19 0.57
N LEU A 47 3.76 0.68 0.80
CA LEU A 47 2.72 1.45 1.47
C LEU A 47 3.13 1.86 2.89
N TYR A 48 3.74 0.94 3.64
CA TYR A 48 4.26 1.27 4.96
C TYR A 48 5.40 2.28 4.90
N CYS A 49 6.26 2.18 3.90
CA CYS A 49 7.31 3.17 3.68
C CYS A 49 6.74 4.55 3.37
N ALA A 50 5.59 4.59 2.70
CA ALA A 50 4.93 5.85 2.39
C ALA A 50 4.12 6.40 3.58
N GLY A 51 3.98 5.61 4.65
CA GLY A 51 3.30 6.06 5.86
C GLY A 51 1.83 5.70 5.94
N VAL A 52 1.43 4.55 5.40
CA VAL A 52 0.03 4.13 5.39
C VAL A 52 -0.57 4.03 6.79
N ASP A 53 0.25 3.76 7.79
CA ASP A 53 -0.20 3.69 9.18
C ASP A 53 -0.67 5.04 9.72
N ASN A 54 -0.37 6.13 9.03
CA ASN A 54 -0.85 7.47 9.34
C ASN A 54 -2.09 7.84 8.53
N TRP A 55 -2.54 6.96 7.65
CA TRP A 55 -3.72 7.19 6.83
C TRP A 55 -4.97 7.19 7.70
N HIS A 56 -5.87 8.14 7.45
CA HIS A 56 -7.07 8.35 8.25
C HIS A 56 -7.94 7.09 8.39
N PHE A 57 -8.03 6.29 7.33
CA PHE A 57 -8.87 5.10 7.32
C PHE A 57 -8.10 3.81 7.62
N TYR A 58 -6.83 3.93 8.03
CA TYR A 58 -5.99 2.76 8.30
C TYR A 58 -6.64 1.81 9.30
N ASP A 59 -7.16 2.35 10.40
CA ASP A 59 -7.78 1.54 11.46
C ASP A 59 -9.07 0.88 11.00
N GLU A 60 -9.74 1.45 10.01
CA GLU A 60 -10.97 0.88 9.48
C GLU A 60 -10.73 -0.36 8.62
N ALA A 61 -9.52 -0.53 8.13
CA ALA A 61 -9.15 -1.69 7.33
C ALA A 61 -8.99 -2.95 8.18
N PHE A 62 -8.74 -2.78 9.47
CA PHE A 62 -8.41 -3.92 10.36
C PHE A 62 -9.33 -4.05 11.55
#